data_669c8d192d23b3fff4464dae5f72f841
#
_entry.id   669c8d192d23b3fff4464dae5f72f841
#
_cell.length_a   1.000
_cell.length_b   1.000
_cell.length_c   1.000
_cell.angle_alpha   90.00
_cell.angle_beta   90.00
_cell.angle_gamma   90.00
#
_symmetry.space_group_name_H-M   'P 1'
#
loop_
_entity.id
_entity.type
_entity.pdbx_description
1 polymer ?
#
loop_
_entity_poly.entity_id
_entity_poly.type
_entity_poly.pdbx_seq_one_letter_code
_entity_poly.pdbx_strand_id
1 'polypeptide(L)'
;MDPTKNVKCVAVMKNLSCFVGYDSKEDIAYRVCKHSLLKRASMDIKIFSLKLDELVAKKFYNREIDPLASTQFTYSRFLVPTLMNYKGWAIFCDCDFIFLDDIAKITENLDESKAVYCVKHDYTPKDRKSVV
;
A
#
# COMPACT_ATOMS: atom_id res chain seq x y z
N MET A 1 -22.74 -23.16 31.99
CA MET A 1 -22.99 -23.07 30.56
C MET A 1 -23.18 -21.60 30.23
N ASP A 2 -22.13 -20.94 29.88
CA ASP A 2 -22.20 -19.55 29.50
C ASP A 2 -21.89 -19.42 28.00
N PRO A 3 -22.88 -19.06 27.18
CA PRO A 3 -22.65 -18.80 25.78
C PRO A 3 -22.57 -17.32 25.49
N THR A 4 -21.80 -16.57 26.25
CA THR A 4 -21.35 -15.26 25.78
C THR A 4 -20.17 -15.43 24.84
N LYS A 5 -20.41 -16.08 23.72
CA LYS A 5 -19.59 -15.86 22.55
C LYS A 5 -19.75 -14.38 22.20
N ASN A 6 -18.78 -13.59 22.58
CA ASN A 6 -18.51 -12.31 21.99
C ASN A 6 -18.36 -12.52 20.48
N VAL A 7 -19.47 -12.47 19.77
CA VAL A 7 -19.46 -12.23 18.34
C VAL A 7 -18.98 -10.80 18.21
N LYS A 8 -17.66 -10.62 18.14
CA LYS A 8 -17.10 -9.39 17.62
C LYS A 8 -17.71 -9.24 16.23
N CYS A 9 -18.64 -8.31 16.11
CA CYS A 9 -19.11 -7.88 14.82
C CYS A 9 -17.86 -7.26 14.14
N VAL A 10 -17.14 -8.08 13.40
CA VAL A 10 -16.07 -7.60 12.55
C VAL A 10 -16.79 -6.75 11.52
N ALA A 11 -16.64 -5.45 11.63
CA ALA A 11 -17.17 -4.54 10.63
C ALA A 11 -16.52 -4.93 9.31
N VAL A 12 -17.28 -5.55 8.43
CA VAL A 12 -16.78 -5.94 7.11
C VAL A 12 -16.39 -4.65 6.39
N MET A 13 -15.13 -4.53 6.10
CA MET A 13 -14.62 -3.38 5.36
C MET A 13 -15.27 -3.37 3.97
N LYS A 14 -16.06 -2.33 3.68
CA LYS A 14 -16.80 -2.24 2.42
C LYS A 14 -15.95 -1.77 1.24
N ASN A 15 -14.90 -1.02 1.51
CA ASN A 15 -13.98 -0.52 0.50
C ASN A 15 -12.56 -0.42 1.07
N LEU A 16 -11.58 -0.52 0.21
CA LEU A 16 -10.18 -0.45 0.54
C LEU A 16 -9.48 0.53 -0.39
N SER A 17 -8.66 1.41 0.17
CA SER A 17 -7.78 2.28 -0.60
C SER A 17 -6.44 1.61 -0.79
N CYS A 18 -6.02 1.47 -2.05
CA CYS A 18 -4.74 0.88 -2.42
C CYS A 18 -3.90 1.93 -3.15
N PHE A 19 -2.77 2.27 -2.57
CA PHE A 19 -1.80 3.19 -3.15
C PHE A 19 -0.69 2.37 -3.81
N VAL A 20 -0.53 2.56 -5.10
CA VAL A 20 0.51 1.88 -5.88
C VAL A 20 1.59 2.88 -6.22
N GLY A 21 2.84 2.54 -5.90
CA GLY A 21 3.98 3.34 -6.30
C GLY A 21 4.00 3.49 -7.83
N TYR A 22 4.26 4.69 -8.32
CA TYR A 22 4.31 4.95 -9.75
C TYR A 22 5.67 5.53 -10.16
N ASP A 23 6.26 4.90 -11.15
CA ASP A 23 7.43 5.41 -11.86
C ASP A 23 7.11 5.42 -13.36
N SER A 24 7.35 6.55 -14.01
CA SER A 24 7.07 6.71 -15.43
C SER A 24 7.85 5.74 -16.31
N LYS A 25 9.00 5.24 -15.83
CA LYS A 25 9.79 4.21 -16.50
C LYS A 25 9.17 2.82 -16.41
N GLU A 26 8.24 2.61 -15.49
CA GLU A 26 7.63 1.33 -15.17
C GLU A 26 6.09 1.35 -15.33
N ASP A 27 5.57 2.18 -16.23
CA ASP A 27 4.12 2.30 -16.46
C ASP A 27 3.45 0.97 -16.76
N ILE A 28 4.10 0.10 -17.53
CA ILE A 28 3.55 -1.23 -17.85
C ILE A 28 3.41 -2.08 -16.58
N ALA A 29 4.41 -2.06 -15.69
CA ALA A 29 4.34 -2.78 -14.43
C ALA A 29 3.17 -2.29 -13.57
N TYR A 30 2.99 -0.99 -13.46
CA TYR A 30 1.84 -0.40 -12.78
C TYR A 30 0.50 -0.88 -13.35
N ARG A 31 0.35 -0.90 -14.66
CA ARG A 31 -0.89 -1.34 -15.33
C ARG A 31 -1.18 -2.81 -15.07
N VAL A 32 -0.17 -3.66 -15.07
CA VAL A 32 -0.29 -5.09 -14.75
C VAL A 32 -0.67 -5.28 -13.27
N CYS A 33 -0.01 -4.56 -12.36
CA CYS A 33 -0.34 -4.56 -10.93
C CYS A 33 -1.80 -4.20 -10.71
N LYS A 34 -2.23 -3.06 -11.24
CA LYS A 34 -3.62 -2.59 -11.16
C LYS A 34 -4.62 -3.61 -11.72
N HIS A 35 -4.33 -4.18 -12.88
CA HIS A 35 -5.20 -5.20 -13.49
C HIS A 35 -5.32 -6.43 -12.60
N SER A 36 -4.20 -6.94 -12.09
CA SER A 36 -4.19 -8.14 -11.24
C SER A 36 -4.98 -7.93 -9.94
N LEU A 37 -4.88 -6.75 -9.36
CA LEU A 37 -5.59 -6.37 -8.15
C LEU A 37 -7.11 -6.33 -8.38
N LEU A 38 -7.55 -5.60 -9.42
CA LEU A 38 -8.97 -5.46 -9.75
C LEU A 38 -9.61 -6.79 -10.18
N LYS A 39 -8.88 -7.62 -10.93
CA LYS A 39 -9.39 -8.91 -11.43
C LYS A 39 -9.79 -9.86 -10.29
N ARG A 40 -9.14 -9.78 -9.15
CA ARG A 40 -9.31 -10.73 -8.04
C ARG A 40 -10.03 -10.18 -6.83
N ALA A 41 -10.28 -8.88 -6.81
CA ALA A 41 -10.93 -8.24 -5.68
C ALA A 41 -12.41 -8.62 -5.58
N SER A 42 -12.82 -9.10 -4.41
CA SER A 42 -14.24 -9.35 -4.05
C SER A 42 -14.91 -8.15 -3.40
N MET A 43 -14.16 -7.07 -3.19
CA MET A 43 -14.63 -5.83 -2.57
C MET A 43 -14.29 -4.63 -3.45
N ASP A 44 -14.92 -3.50 -3.16
CA ASP A 44 -14.59 -2.25 -3.85
C ASP A 44 -13.18 -1.79 -3.48
N ILE A 45 -12.34 -1.65 -4.49
CA ILE A 45 -10.97 -1.16 -4.36
C ILE A 45 -10.84 0.19 -5.05
N LYS A 46 -10.39 1.19 -4.29
CA LYS A 46 -9.96 2.47 -4.84
C LYS A 46 -8.46 2.43 -5.05
N ILE A 47 -8.01 2.52 -6.29
CA ILE A 47 -6.58 2.49 -6.63
C ILE A 47 -6.10 3.89 -6.95
N PHE A 48 -5.06 4.29 -6.23
CA PHE A 48 -4.37 5.56 -6.41
C PHE A 48 -2.94 5.31 -6.87
N SER A 49 -2.55 5.90 -7.99
CA SER A 49 -1.15 5.94 -8.40
C SER A 49 -0.43 7.08 -7.67
N LEU A 50 0.67 6.78 -7.00
CA LEU A 50 1.51 7.79 -6.36
C LEU A 50 2.43 8.43 -7.39
N LYS A 51 1.90 9.32 -8.22
CA LYS A 51 2.66 10.08 -9.20
C LYS A 51 3.31 11.29 -8.54
N LEU A 52 4.63 11.33 -8.60
CA LEU A 52 5.42 12.34 -7.91
C LEU A 52 5.09 13.76 -8.39
N ASP A 53 4.94 13.96 -9.70
CA ASP A 53 4.59 15.24 -10.30
C ASP A 53 3.21 15.76 -9.82
N GLU A 54 2.23 14.89 -9.71
CA GLU A 54 0.91 15.25 -9.17
C GLU A 54 0.99 15.61 -7.67
N LEU A 55 1.79 14.87 -6.89
CA LEU A 55 1.98 15.14 -5.47
C LEU A 55 2.71 16.47 -5.22
N VAL A 56 3.68 16.81 -6.06
CA VAL A 56 4.35 18.12 -6.05
C VAL A 56 3.38 19.23 -6.41
N ALA A 57 2.62 19.08 -7.49
CA ALA A 57 1.64 20.07 -7.94
C ALA A 57 0.57 20.36 -6.89
N LYS A 58 0.12 19.34 -6.17
CA LYS A 58 -0.86 19.43 -5.07
C LYS A 58 -0.24 19.84 -3.73
N LYS A 59 1.06 20.12 -3.68
CA LYS A 59 1.82 20.51 -2.47
C LYS A 59 1.82 19.47 -1.34
N PHE A 60 1.56 18.23 -1.65
CA PHE A 60 1.74 17.12 -0.70
C PHE A 60 3.21 16.71 -0.56
N TYR A 61 3.99 16.85 -1.62
CA TYR A 61 5.41 16.53 -1.63
C TYR A 61 6.22 17.83 -1.66
N ASN A 62 6.93 18.11 -0.56
CA ASN A 62 7.71 19.34 -0.35
C ASN A 62 9.23 19.11 -0.29
N ARG A 63 9.65 17.88 -0.50
CA ARG A 63 11.06 17.50 -0.50
C ARG A 63 11.69 17.79 -1.86
N GLU A 64 12.96 18.13 -1.87
CA GLU A 64 13.73 18.19 -3.12
C GLU A 64 13.75 16.82 -3.82
N ILE A 65 13.72 16.86 -5.14
CA ILE A 65 13.81 15.65 -5.95
C ILE A 65 15.23 15.10 -5.86
N ASP A 66 15.35 13.88 -5.34
CA ASP A 66 16.61 13.18 -5.22
C ASP A 66 16.93 12.46 -6.54
N PRO A 67 17.95 12.91 -7.30
CA PRO A 67 18.31 12.28 -8.57
C PRO A 67 18.88 10.86 -8.39
N LEU A 68 19.29 10.50 -7.17
CA LEU A 68 19.85 9.18 -6.84
C LEU A 68 18.80 8.22 -6.31
N ALA A 69 17.57 8.65 -6.14
CA ALA A 69 16.48 7.77 -5.72
C ALA A 69 16.25 6.65 -6.75
N SER A 70 16.12 5.43 -6.28
CA SER A 70 15.95 4.25 -7.14
C SER A 70 14.62 4.27 -7.91
N THR A 71 13.59 4.90 -7.36
CA THR A 71 12.28 5.07 -7.99
C THR A 71 11.70 6.45 -7.69
N GLN A 72 10.74 6.89 -8.49
CA GLN A 72 10.01 8.14 -8.25
C GLN A 72 9.17 8.10 -6.97
N PHE A 73 8.86 6.92 -6.46
CA PHE A 73 8.07 6.76 -5.22
C PHE A 73 8.91 6.35 -4.00
N THR A 74 10.22 6.47 -4.06
CA THR A 74 11.13 6.11 -2.95
C THR A 74 10.74 6.81 -1.65
N TYR A 75 10.38 8.08 -1.70
CA TYR A 75 9.98 8.87 -0.53
C TYR A 75 8.47 9.11 -0.46
N SER A 76 7.79 9.22 -1.60
CA SER A 76 6.35 9.53 -1.64
C SER A 76 5.47 8.45 -1.02
N ARG A 77 5.97 7.21 -0.92
CA ARG A 77 5.27 6.12 -0.21
C ARG A 77 4.90 6.46 1.22
N PHE A 78 5.68 7.30 1.88
CA PHE A 78 5.44 7.72 3.26
C PHE A 78 4.32 8.77 3.40
N LEU A 79 3.78 9.27 2.29
CA LEU A 79 2.64 10.19 2.29
C LEU A 79 1.29 9.50 2.43
N VAL A 80 1.22 8.18 2.32
CA VAL A 80 -0.05 7.44 2.37
C VAL A 80 -0.88 7.78 3.60
N PRO A 81 -0.36 7.84 4.83
CA PRO A 81 -1.15 8.24 5.98
C PRO A 81 -1.74 9.66 5.85
N THR A 82 -0.96 10.61 5.32
CA THR A 82 -1.42 11.98 5.08
C THR A 82 -2.52 12.02 4.02
N LEU A 83 -2.36 11.29 2.92
CA LEU A 83 -3.34 11.20 1.84
C LEU A 83 -4.65 10.55 2.30
N MET A 84 -4.58 9.68 3.30
CA MET A 84 -5.74 9.08 3.97
C MET A 84 -6.33 9.96 5.07
N ASN A 85 -5.78 11.14 5.29
CA ASN A 85 -6.17 12.01 6.40
C ASN A 85 -6.11 11.28 7.76
N TYR A 86 -5.15 10.37 7.90
CA TYR A 86 -4.92 9.53 9.09
C TYR A 86 -6.14 8.72 9.54
N LYS A 87 -7.00 8.30 8.61
CA LYS A 87 -8.22 7.55 8.90
C LYS A 87 -8.32 6.27 8.08
N GLY A 88 -8.71 5.21 8.78
CA GLY A 88 -8.95 3.90 8.19
C GLY A 88 -7.68 3.18 7.75
N TRP A 89 -7.87 2.11 7.02
CA TRP A 89 -6.80 1.28 6.49
C TRP A 89 -6.53 1.57 5.02
N ALA A 90 -5.28 1.59 4.66
CA ALA A 90 -4.82 1.66 3.29
C ALA A 90 -3.70 0.65 3.05
N ILE A 91 -3.59 0.18 1.83
CA ILE A 91 -2.47 -0.65 1.39
C ILE A 91 -1.55 0.21 0.51
N PHE A 92 -0.26 0.05 0.72
CA PHE A 92 0.76 0.49 -0.22
C PHE A 92 1.47 -0.73 -0.80
N CYS A 93 1.70 -0.74 -2.09
CA CYS A 93 2.60 -1.66 -2.77
C CYS A 93 3.41 -0.97 -3.86
N ASP A 94 4.57 -1.55 -4.18
CA ASP A 94 5.36 -1.15 -5.33
C ASP A 94 4.63 -1.54 -6.63
N CYS A 95 4.96 -0.90 -7.74
CA CYS A 95 4.27 -1.12 -9.02
C CYS A 95 4.55 -2.47 -9.67
N ASP A 96 5.59 -3.18 -9.26
CA ASP A 96 5.99 -4.50 -9.78
C ASP A 96 5.33 -5.69 -9.07
N PHE A 97 4.31 -5.42 -8.26
CA PHE A 97 3.50 -6.47 -7.61
C PHE A 97 2.48 -7.06 -8.57
N ILE A 98 2.29 -8.37 -8.48
CA ILE A 98 1.19 -9.09 -9.11
C ILE A 98 0.38 -9.79 -8.01
N PHE A 99 -0.90 -9.43 -7.93
CA PHE A 99 -1.81 -10.05 -6.97
C PHE A 99 -2.33 -11.37 -7.53
N LEU A 100 -2.04 -12.45 -6.82
CA LEU A 100 -2.44 -13.82 -7.21
C LEU A 100 -3.74 -14.26 -6.55
N ASP A 101 -4.19 -13.53 -5.55
CA ASP A 101 -5.38 -13.83 -4.77
C ASP A 101 -6.16 -12.56 -4.43
N ASP A 102 -7.30 -12.72 -3.76
CA ASP A 102 -8.17 -11.63 -3.36
C ASP A 102 -7.53 -10.81 -2.23
N ILE A 103 -7.37 -9.52 -2.46
CA ILE A 103 -6.80 -8.59 -1.48
C ILE A 103 -7.66 -8.46 -0.22
N ALA A 104 -8.96 -8.75 -0.31
CA ALA A 104 -9.87 -8.73 0.84
C ALA A 104 -9.39 -9.64 1.96
N LYS A 105 -8.69 -10.73 1.64
CA LYS A 105 -8.15 -11.66 2.64
C LYS A 105 -7.15 -11.02 3.61
N ILE A 106 -6.42 -9.99 3.17
CA ILE A 106 -5.49 -9.25 4.04
C ILE A 106 -6.26 -8.49 5.13
N THR A 107 -7.48 -8.04 4.81
CA THR A 107 -8.28 -7.23 5.73
C THR A 107 -8.95 -8.03 6.84
N GLU A 108 -9.05 -9.35 6.71
CA GLU A 108 -9.76 -10.22 7.64
C GLU A 108 -9.16 -10.26 9.05
N ASN A 109 -7.85 -10.00 9.16
CA ASN A 109 -7.10 -10.11 10.40
C ASN A 109 -6.50 -8.79 10.87
N LEU A 110 -7.00 -7.66 10.39
CA LEU A 110 -6.53 -6.36 10.84
C LEU A 110 -6.95 -6.08 12.27
N ASP A 111 -6.00 -5.69 13.09
CA ASP A 111 -6.18 -5.27 14.47
C ASP A 111 -5.99 -3.76 14.56
N GLU A 112 -7.04 -3.04 14.92
CA GLU A 112 -7.03 -1.57 15.01
C GLU A 112 -6.10 -1.02 16.10
N SER A 113 -5.60 -1.87 17.00
CA SER A 113 -4.56 -1.49 17.95
C SER A 113 -3.19 -1.35 17.30
N LYS A 114 -3.03 -1.82 16.06
CA LYS A 114 -1.77 -1.75 15.31
C LYS A 114 -1.81 -0.62 14.30
N ALA A 115 -0.69 0.11 14.23
CA ALA A 115 -0.55 1.23 13.29
C ALA A 115 -0.12 0.78 11.89
N VAL A 116 0.65 -0.30 11.80
CA VAL A 116 1.24 -0.77 10.54
C VAL A 116 1.31 -2.29 10.50
N TYR A 117 1.01 -2.84 9.34
CA TYR A 117 1.31 -4.23 8.99
C TYR A 117 2.28 -4.24 7.82
N CYS A 118 3.27 -5.09 7.87
CA CYS A 118 4.19 -5.30 6.76
C CYS A 118 4.49 -6.77 6.55
N VAL A 119 4.85 -7.12 5.32
CA VAL A 119 5.26 -8.48 4.99
C VAL A 119 6.61 -8.75 5.63
N LYS A 120 6.66 -9.79 6.45
CA LYS A 120 7.90 -10.26 7.04
C LYS A 120 8.64 -11.15 6.04
N HIS A 121 9.88 -10.80 5.74
CA HIS A 121 10.78 -11.65 4.97
C HIS A 121 11.67 -12.43 5.92
N ASP A 122 11.63 -13.75 5.79
CA ASP A 122 12.48 -14.65 6.58
C ASP A 122 13.82 -14.86 5.88
N TYR A 123 14.57 -13.75 5.76
CA TYR A 123 15.89 -13.81 5.15
C TYR A 123 16.79 -12.70 5.68
N THR A 124 18.05 -13.02 5.90
CA THR A 124 19.07 -12.04 6.25
C THR A 124 19.83 -11.66 4.98
N PRO A 125 19.77 -10.41 4.50
CA PRO A 125 20.50 -10.01 3.31
C PRO A 125 22.01 -10.15 3.55
N LYS A 126 22.71 -10.86 2.65
CA LYS A 126 24.15 -10.89 2.64
C LYS A 126 24.66 -9.53 2.13
N ASP A 127 25.52 -8.91 2.90
CA ASP A 127 26.27 -7.70 2.53
C ASP A 127 25.47 -6.55 1.90
N ARG A 128 24.47 -6.03 2.61
CA ARG A 128 24.19 -4.62 2.42
C ARG A 128 25.27 -3.85 3.16
N LYS A 129 26.32 -3.47 2.46
CA LYS A 129 27.17 -2.37 2.91
C LYS A 129 26.21 -1.21 3.16
N SER A 130 26.07 -0.81 4.41
CA SER A 130 25.37 0.42 4.75
C SER A 130 26.05 1.52 3.93
N VAL A 131 25.37 2.01 2.91
CA VAL A 131 25.76 3.26 2.28
C VAL A 131 25.42 4.32 3.30
N VAL A 132 26.42 4.74 4.01
CA VAL A 132 26.35 5.90 4.89
C VAL A 132 26.25 7.13 4.02
#